data_c2ac1a660ad4d7e30224094dcaf01857
#
_entry.id   c2ac1a660ad4d7e30224094dcaf01857
#
_cell.length_a   1.000
_cell.length_b   1.000
_cell.length_c   1.000
_cell.angle_alpha   90.00
_cell.angle_beta   90.00
_cell.angle_gamma   90.00
#
_symmetry.space_group_name_H-M   'P 1'
#
loop_
_entity.id
_entity.type
_entity.pdbx_description
1 polymer ?
#
loop_
_entity_poly.entity_id
_entity_poly.type
_entity_poly.pdbx_seq_one_letter_code
_entity_poly.pdbx_strand_id
1 'polypeptide(L)'
;GGHCNELVAERIGKTILLESNGHFRSYARAHFEYDLGRDSLINSSFSTEKNEAGSSDEAVARLVAKWRAATEVELSALLGFSSREYLANDDRLQRAVVESWLQIDSAAAIAINNRLALRAPLPQGEVTLADIVGLLPFENTIYAVELSGAEVLQVLAAGQSPFVTGLIRTENDWLLAKTGRLIDADQTYRVLINSFMYEGGAGYDAIAKFDSAGFDTEIHYRQPLVDWLLDQDSSANKPLTLP
;
A
#
# COMPACT_ATOMS: atom_id res chain seq x y z
N GLY A 1 19.24 2.26 -7.55
CA GLY A 1 19.08 1.76 -6.17
C GLY A 1 18.09 2.59 -5.38
N GLY A 2 17.92 2.26 -4.13
CA GLY A 2 17.09 3.02 -3.19
C GLY A 2 15.72 2.43 -2.91
N HIS A 3 15.13 1.68 -3.82
CA HIS A 3 13.80 1.09 -3.60
C HIS A 3 13.83 -0.07 -2.57
N CYS A 4 14.91 -0.83 -2.53
CA CYS A 4 15.05 -1.97 -1.60
C CYS A 4 15.36 -1.55 -0.16
N ASN A 5 15.67 -0.26 0.08
CA ASN A 5 16.01 0.29 1.39
C ASN A 5 17.19 -0.44 2.07
N GLU A 6 18.17 -0.84 1.29
CA GLU A 6 19.37 -1.49 1.80
C GLU A 6 20.33 -0.47 2.43
N LEU A 7 21.18 -0.94 3.31
CA LEU A 7 22.27 -0.17 3.89
C LEU A 7 23.59 -0.65 3.30
N VAL A 8 24.13 0.12 2.35
CA VAL A 8 25.33 -0.25 1.60
C VAL A 8 26.38 0.85 1.68
N ALA A 9 27.61 0.47 1.96
CA ALA A 9 28.78 1.34 1.86
C ALA A 9 29.98 0.48 1.39
N GLU A 10 30.14 0.34 0.10
CA GLU A 10 31.13 -0.56 -0.51
C GLU A 10 31.90 0.12 -1.62
N ARG A 11 33.13 -0.39 -1.86
CA ARG A 11 33.95 -0.02 -3.00
C ARG A 11 34.08 -1.22 -3.96
N ILE A 12 33.62 -1.04 -5.17
CA ILE A 12 33.72 -2.03 -6.25
C ILE A 12 34.68 -1.47 -7.32
N GLY A 13 35.90 -1.91 -7.28
CA GLY A 13 36.96 -1.37 -8.13
C GLY A 13 37.22 0.11 -7.85
N LYS A 14 36.93 1.00 -8.79
CA LYS A 14 37.03 2.45 -8.66
C LYS A 14 35.72 3.12 -8.24
N THR A 15 34.61 2.38 -8.23
CA THR A 15 33.27 2.90 -7.94
C THR A 15 32.96 2.76 -6.45
N ILE A 16 32.40 3.82 -5.86
CA ILE A 16 31.82 3.79 -4.51
C ILE A 16 30.32 3.58 -4.68
N LEU A 17 29.79 2.53 -4.06
CA LEU A 17 28.35 2.24 -3.96
C LEU A 17 27.88 2.63 -2.56
N LEU A 18 26.93 3.57 -2.51
CA LEU A 18 26.32 4.03 -1.28
C LEU A 18 24.80 3.95 -1.39
N GLU A 19 24.18 3.32 -0.42
CA GLU A 19 22.72 3.34 -0.24
C GLU A 19 22.41 3.53 1.24
N SER A 20 21.59 4.51 1.57
CA SER A 20 21.08 4.72 2.91
C SER A 20 19.77 3.97 3.08
N ASN A 21 19.58 3.39 4.25
CA ASN A 21 18.33 2.75 4.65
C ASN A 21 17.11 3.67 4.40
N GLY A 22 15.93 3.10 4.24
CA GLY A 22 14.69 3.85 4.03
C GLY A 22 14.24 4.68 5.23
N HIS A 23 13.28 5.57 4.99
CA HIS A 23 12.61 6.39 6.01
C HIS A 23 13.56 7.33 6.77
N PHE A 24 14.65 7.74 6.13
CA PHE A 24 15.66 8.63 6.71
C PHE A 24 16.27 8.13 8.03
N ARG A 25 16.30 6.82 8.24
CA ARG A 25 16.88 6.18 9.44
C ARG A 25 18.40 6.25 9.46
N SER A 26 19.02 6.43 8.32
CA SER A 26 20.44 6.61 8.14
C SER A 26 20.71 7.52 6.94
N TYR A 27 21.92 8.01 6.84
CA TYR A 27 22.40 8.76 5.68
C TYR A 27 23.75 8.22 5.22
N ALA A 28 24.02 8.36 3.93
CA ALA A 28 25.29 8.01 3.33
C ALA A 28 26.16 9.27 3.18
N ARG A 29 27.43 9.14 3.47
CA ARG A 29 28.42 10.22 3.38
C ARG A 29 29.60 9.77 2.54
N ALA A 30 30.04 10.65 1.62
CA ALA A 30 31.28 10.48 0.89
C ALA A 30 32.11 11.77 0.97
N HIS A 31 33.39 11.64 1.15
CA HIS A 31 34.37 12.72 1.11
C HIS A 31 35.39 12.43 0.01
N PHE A 32 35.68 13.43 -0.82
CA PHE A 32 36.61 13.32 -1.93
C PHE A 32 37.63 14.46 -1.83
N GLU A 33 38.91 14.10 -1.97
CA GLU A 33 40.00 15.05 -2.16
C GLU A 33 40.44 15.01 -3.62
N TYR A 34 40.33 16.12 -4.31
CA TYR A 34 40.60 16.24 -5.73
C TYR A 34 41.68 17.28 -6.02
N ASP A 35 42.73 16.88 -6.73
CA ASP A 35 43.79 17.78 -7.20
C ASP A 35 43.39 18.41 -8.53
N LEU A 36 43.00 19.70 -8.48
CA LEU A 36 42.60 20.44 -9.67
C LEU A 36 43.76 20.67 -10.65
N GLY A 37 45.00 20.71 -10.15
CA GLY A 37 46.18 20.90 -10.99
C GLY A 37 46.60 19.64 -11.79
N ARG A 38 46.31 18.46 -11.22
CA ARG A 38 46.63 17.18 -11.82
C ARG A 38 45.40 16.49 -12.42
N ASP A 39 44.23 17.12 -12.29
CA ASP A 39 42.91 16.56 -12.71
C ASP A 39 42.72 15.12 -12.20
N SER A 40 42.98 14.91 -10.90
CA SER A 40 42.96 13.57 -10.32
C SER A 40 42.40 13.51 -8.91
N LEU A 41 41.66 12.43 -8.60
CA LEU A 41 41.22 12.10 -7.27
C LEU A 41 42.41 11.62 -6.43
N ILE A 42 42.74 12.33 -5.33
CA ILE A 42 43.85 11.95 -4.44
C ILE A 42 43.37 10.93 -3.42
N ASN A 43 42.19 11.19 -2.81
CA ASN A 43 41.66 10.36 -1.73
C ASN A 43 40.13 10.35 -1.75
N SER A 44 39.56 9.28 -1.19
CA SER A 44 38.13 9.19 -0.95
C SER A 44 37.83 8.32 0.26
N SER A 45 36.93 8.79 1.11
CA SER A 45 36.35 8.02 2.22
C SER A 45 34.84 8.04 2.13
N PHE A 46 34.20 7.02 2.67
CA PHE A 46 32.75 6.91 2.65
C PHE A 46 32.27 6.06 3.81
N SER A 47 31.04 6.34 4.27
CA SER A 47 30.37 5.63 5.35
C SER A 47 28.86 5.75 5.20
N THR A 48 28.16 4.90 5.94
CA THR A 48 26.75 5.10 6.29
C THR A 48 26.66 5.36 7.78
N GLU A 49 25.86 6.33 8.16
CA GLU A 49 25.70 6.75 9.55
C GLU A 49 24.23 6.72 9.93
N LYS A 50 23.93 6.33 11.18
CA LYS A 50 22.57 6.41 11.71
C LYS A 50 22.16 7.87 11.81
N ASN A 51 20.93 8.15 11.40
CA ASN A 51 20.31 9.46 11.63
C ASN A 51 19.71 9.46 13.04
N GLU A 52 20.51 9.86 14.02
CA GLU A 52 20.05 10.00 15.38
C GLU A 52 19.30 11.32 15.56
N ALA A 53 18.32 11.35 16.47
CA ALA A 53 17.56 12.53 16.78
C ALA A 53 18.52 13.63 17.30
N GLY A 54 18.67 14.67 16.48
CA GLY A 54 19.47 15.86 16.75
C GLY A 54 18.62 17.11 16.78
N SER A 55 19.26 18.29 16.78
CA SER A 55 18.57 19.56 16.58
C SER A 55 18.00 19.62 15.16
N SER A 56 16.73 19.96 15.03
CA SER A 56 16.12 20.23 13.72
C SER A 56 16.49 21.64 13.24
N ASP A 57 16.65 21.80 11.92
CA ASP A 57 16.71 23.11 11.32
C ASP A 57 15.39 23.87 11.56
N GLU A 58 15.47 25.07 12.14
CA GLU A 58 14.29 25.85 12.52
C GLU A 58 13.43 26.27 11.33
N ALA A 59 14.01 26.52 10.15
CA ALA A 59 13.26 26.93 8.98
C ALA A 59 12.45 25.73 8.43
N VAL A 60 13.07 24.57 8.38
CA VAL A 60 12.40 23.32 8.00
C VAL A 60 11.32 22.95 9.01
N ALA A 61 11.61 23.05 10.32
CA ALA A 61 10.63 22.76 11.37
C ALA A 61 9.39 23.66 11.28
N ARG A 62 9.57 24.97 11.02
CA ARG A 62 8.45 25.91 10.79
C ARG A 62 7.64 25.55 9.55
N LEU A 63 8.29 25.15 8.45
CA LEU A 63 7.61 24.74 7.23
C LEU A 63 6.77 23.48 7.44
N VAL A 64 7.34 22.49 8.12
CA VAL A 64 6.62 21.24 8.50
C VAL A 64 5.42 21.55 9.40
N ALA A 65 5.62 22.39 10.43
CA ALA A 65 4.53 22.78 11.33
C ALA A 65 3.40 23.51 10.59
N LYS A 66 3.72 24.39 9.64
CA LYS A 66 2.72 25.08 8.81
C LYS A 66 1.83 24.09 8.04
N TRP A 67 2.46 23.15 7.34
CA TRP A 67 1.70 22.19 6.53
C TRP A 67 0.93 21.19 7.38
N ARG A 68 1.51 20.75 8.50
CA ARG A 68 0.83 19.91 9.46
C ARG A 68 -0.45 20.58 10.01
N ALA A 69 -0.35 21.84 10.44
CA ALA A 69 -1.49 22.61 10.92
C ALA A 69 -2.57 22.82 9.84
N ALA A 70 -2.17 22.98 8.56
CA ALA A 70 -3.11 23.15 7.46
C ALA A 70 -3.94 21.89 7.16
N THR A 71 -3.40 20.69 7.42
CA THR A 71 -4.06 19.40 7.15
C THR A 71 -4.68 18.78 8.39
N GLU A 72 -4.31 19.24 9.58
CA GLU A 72 -4.70 18.59 10.86
C GLU A 72 -6.21 18.57 11.09
N VAL A 73 -6.92 19.64 10.70
CA VAL A 73 -8.39 19.72 10.89
C VAL A 73 -9.12 18.60 10.14
N GLU A 74 -8.68 18.32 8.90
CA GLU A 74 -9.28 17.26 8.09
C GLU A 74 -8.80 15.88 8.52
N LEU A 75 -7.49 15.72 8.71
CA LEU A 75 -6.88 14.43 9.03
C LEU A 75 -7.21 13.94 10.45
N SER A 76 -7.55 14.82 11.38
CA SER A 76 -7.98 14.45 12.75
C SER A 76 -9.43 13.99 12.83
N ALA A 77 -10.17 13.97 11.71
CA ALA A 77 -11.55 13.49 11.71
C ALA A 77 -11.61 12.04 12.25
N LEU A 78 -12.38 11.85 13.33
CA LEU A 78 -12.56 10.55 13.96
C LEU A 78 -13.48 9.68 13.09
N LEU A 79 -13.02 8.49 12.72
CA LEU A 79 -13.75 7.52 11.89
C LEU A 79 -14.31 6.37 12.74
N GLY A 80 -13.75 6.11 13.93
CA GLY A 80 -14.22 5.05 14.80
C GLY A 80 -13.21 4.67 15.88
N PHE A 81 -13.41 3.52 16.48
CA PHE A 81 -12.56 2.96 17.53
C PHE A 81 -12.25 1.50 17.25
N SER A 82 -10.98 1.13 17.32
CA SER A 82 -10.52 -0.27 17.16
C SER A 82 -10.20 -0.89 18.51
N SER A 83 -10.61 -2.15 18.70
CA SER A 83 -10.36 -2.91 19.93
C SER A 83 -8.89 -3.23 20.17
N ARG A 84 -8.09 -3.25 19.11
CA ARG A 84 -6.65 -3.56 19.14
C ARG A 84 -5.95 -2.97 17.91
N GLU A 85 -4.63 -2.99 17.91
CA GLU A 85 -3.83 -2.75 16.71
C GLU A 85 -3.96 -3.92 15.72
N TYR A 86 -4.06 -3.60 14.43
CA TYR A 86 -3.96 -4.54 13.32
C TYR A 86 -2.81 -4.11 12.41
N LEU A 87 -1.77 -4.96 12.30
CA LEU A 87 -0.65 -4.69 11.43
C LEU A 87 -1.04 -4.68 9.95
N ALA A 88 -0.30 -3.98 9.11
CA ALA A 88 -0.57 -3.88 7.67
C ALA A 88 -0.67 -5.24 6.96
N ASN A 89 0.00 -6.28 7.47
CA ASN A 89 -0.05 -7.64 6.96
C ASN A 89 -1.06 -8.55 7.68
N ASP A 90 -1.86 -8.04 8.63
CA ASP A 90 -2.96 -8.82 9.25
C ASP A 90 -4.04 -9.11 8.22
N ASP A 91 -4.34 -10.38 8.00
CA ASP A 91 -5.30 -10.83 7.00
C ASP A 91 -6.72 -10.27 7.22
N ARG A 92 -7.10 -9.96 8.48
CA ARG A 92 -8.40 -9.32 8.79
C ARG A 92 -8.44 -7.88 8.32
N LEU A 93 -7.34 -7.13 8.48
CA LEU A 93 -7.26 -5.76 7.99
C LEU A 93 -7.28 -5.73 6.46
N GLN A 94 -6.50 -6.61 5.83
CA GLN A 94 -6.49 -6.78 4.37
C GLN A 94 -7.90 -7.12 3.85
N ARG A 95 -8.61 -8.03 4.56
CA ARG A 95 -9.98 -8.44 4.23
C ARG A 95 -10.94 -7.25 4.35
N ALA A 96 -10.92 -6.51 5.46
CA ALA A 96 -11.80 -5.36 5.67
C ALA A 96 -11.67 -4.33 4.55
N VAL A 97 -10.43 -4.07 4.07
CA VAL A 97 -10.18 -3.17 2.93
C VAL A 97 -10.87 -3.66 1.68
N VAL A 98 -10.64 -4.91 1.24
CA VAL A 98 -11.20 -5.40 -0.03
C VAL A 98 -12.70 -5.70 0.06
N GLU A 99 -13.23 -6.07 1.24
CA GLU A 99 -14.66 -6.23 1.45
C GLU A 99 -15.42 -4.89 1.38
N SER A 100 -14.81 -3.81 1.88
CA SER A 100 -15.41 -2.48 1.74
C SER A 100 -15.61 -2.08 0.28
N TRP A 101 -14.73 -2.51 -0.63
CA TRP A 101 -14.87 -2.20 -2.06
C TRP A 101 -16.11 -2.84 -2.69
N LEU A 102 -16.53 -4.04 -2.25
CA LEU A 102 -17.75 -4.66 -2.78
C LEU A 102 -19.02 -3.87 -2.49
N GLN A 103 -18.97 -2.87 -1.60
CA GLN A 103 -20.13 -2.02 -1.29
C GLN A 103 -20.39 -0.95 -2.36
N ILE A 104 -19.38 -0.61 -3.17
CA ILE A 104 -19.52 0.43 -4.21
C ILE A 104 -20.16 -0.09 -5.50
N ASP A 105 -20.15 -1.41 -5.72
CA ASP A 105 -20.70 -2.03 -6.93
C ASP A 105 -21.38 -3.38 -6.60
N SER A 106 -22.70 -3.37 -6.58
CA SER A 106 -23.49 -4.58 -6.26
C SER A 106 -23.40 -5.70 -7.31
N ALA A 107 -22.93 -5.37 -8.53
CA ALA A 107 -22.69 -6.36 -9.60
C ALA A 107 -21.33 -7.05 -9.41
N ALA A 108 -20.40 -6.47 -8.68
CA ALA A 108 -19.12 -7.08 -8.41
C ALA A 108 -19.27 -8.24 -7.39
N ALA A 109 -18.69 -9.37 -7.74
CA ALA A 109 -18.69 -10.55 -6.88
C ALA A 109 -17.32 -10.79 -6.21
N ILE A 110 -16.26 -10.16 -6.72
CA ILE A 110 -14.87 -10.40 -6.35
C ILE A 110 -14.18 -9.04 -6.22
N ALA A 111 -13.34 -8.88 -5.20
CA ALA A 111 -12.41 -7.76 -5.13
C ALA A 111 -11.00 -8.28 -4.80
N ILE A 112 -9.99 -7.70 -5.46
CA ILE A 112 -8.59 -8.14 -5.35
C ILE A 112 -7.71 -6.92 -5.12
N ASN A 113 -6.81 -7.01 -4.12
CA ASN A 113 -5.83 -5.97 -3.84
C ASN A 113 -4.43 -6.57 -3.74
N ASN A 114 -3.43 -5.87 -4.22
CA ASN A 114 -2.04 -6.29 -4.00
C ASN A 114 -1.69 -6.19 -2.51
N ARG A 115 -1.10 -7.23 -1.95
CA ARG A 115 -0.84 -7.37 -0.50
C ARG A 115 -0.02 -6.22 0.08
N LEU A 116 0.87 -5.62 -0.70
CA LEU A 116 1.71 -4.50 -0.28
C LEU A 116 1.05 -3.11 -0.45
N ALA A 117 -0.25 -3.04 -0.73
CA ALA A 117 -0.96 -1.77 -0.78
C ALA A 117 -1.08 -1.10 0.59
N LEU A 118 -1.15 -1.89 1.68
CA LEU A 118 -1.21 -1.40 3.04
C LEU A 118 0.19 -1.09 3.57
N ARG A 119 0.38 0.11 4.15
CA ARG A 119 1.70 0.64 4.55
C ARG A 119 1.86 0.96 6.02
N ALA A 120 0.77 1.08 6.75
CA ALA A 120 0.76 1.35 8.18
C ALA A 120 -0.23 0.43 8.90
N PRO A 121 -0.10 0.22 10.22
CA PRO A 121 -1.11 -0.48 10.99
C PRO A 121 -2.38 0.36 11.14
N LEU A 122 -3.51 -0.30 11.42
CA LEU A 122 -4.68 0.34 12.01
C LEU A 122 -4.45 0.39 13.53
N PRO A 123 -4.47 1.56 14.19
CA PRO A 123 -4.13 1.67 15.60
C PRO A 123 -5.19 1.04 16.52
N GLN A 124 -4.83 0.74 17.76
CA GLN A 124 -5.77 0.49 18.83
C GLN A 124 -6.33 1.82 19.37
N GLY A 125 -7.60 1.85 19.72
CA GLY A 125 -8.28 3.05 20.23
C GLY A 125 -8.89 3.88 19.10
N GLU A 126 -8.73 5.18 19.15
CA GLU A 126 -9.22 6.10 18.11
C GLU A 126 -8.61 5.79 16.76
N VAL A 127 -9.46 5.77 15.74
CA VAL A 127 -9.07 5.64 14.32
C VAL A 127 -9.49 6.92 13.62
N THR A 128 -8.51 7.63 13.08
CA THR A 128 -8.69 8.91 12.40
C THR A 128 -8.51 8.78 10.89
N LEU A 129 -8.87 9.82 10.14
CA LEU A 129 -8.60 9.89 8.72
C LEU A 129 -7.08 9.84 8.43
N ALA A 130 -6.24 10.42 9.32
CA ALA A 130 -4.78 10.33 9.20
C ALA A 130 -4.28 8.88 9.21
N ASP A 131 -4.88 8.01 10.04
CA ASP A 131 -4.52 6.60 10.12
C ASP A 131 -4.86 5.88 8.81
N ILE A 132 -6.01 6.16 8.21
CA ILE A 132 -6.42 5.56 6.93
C ILE A 132 -5.59 6.10 5.76
N VAL A 133 -5.23 7.38 5.76
CA VAL A 133 -4.28 7.95 4.78
C VAL A 133 -2.89 7.31 4.93
N GLY A 134 -2.43 7.08 6.15
CA GLY A 134 -1.18 6.36 6.41
C GLY A 134 -1.23 4.88 6.01
N LEU A 135 -2.37 4.23 6.24
CA LEU A 135 -2.62 2.83 5.89
C LEU A 135 -2.63 2.62 4.36
N LEU A 136 -3.34 3.48 3.63
CA LEU A 136 -3.55 3.43 2.18
C LEU A 136 -3.05 4.74 1.53
N PRO A 137 -1.72 4.99 1.45
CA PRO A 137 -1.17 6.32 1.16
C PRO A 137 -1.11 6.68 -0.33
N PHE A 138 -1.46 5.76 -1.23
CA PHE A 138 -1.36 6.00 -2.67
C PHE A 138 -2.63 6.66 -3.23
N GLU A 139 -2.47 7.39 -4.34
CA GLU A 139 -3.58 8.04 -5.06
C GLU A 139 -4.21 7.07 -6.09
N ASN A 140 -4.48 5.84 -5.66
CA ASN A 140 -5.13 4.85 -6.50
C ASN A 140 -6.65 5.05 -6.49
N THR A 141 -7.29 4.75 -7.63
CA THR A 141 -8.73 4.56 -7.76
C THR A 141 -9.10 3.08 -7.80
N ILE A 142 -10.38 2.76 -7.69
CA ILE A 142 -10.89 1.40 -7.90
C ILE A 142 -11.33 1.26 -9.35
N TYR A 143 -10.82 0.21 -9.99
CA TYR A 143 -11.25 -0.22 -11.33
C TYR A 143 -12.22 -1.39 -11.21
N ALA A 144 -13.25 -1.35 -12.03
CA ALA A 144 -14.12 -2.49 -12.28
C ALA A 144 -13.76 -3.11 -13.63
N VAL A 145 -13.37 -4.38 -13.62
CA VAL A 145 -12.97 -5.14 -14.80
C VAL A 145 -13.84 -6.38 -14.98
N GLU A 146 -14.04 -6.78 -16.23
CA GLU A 146 -14.78 -7.98 -16.59
C GLU A 146 -13.79 -9.08 -16.97
N LEU A 147 -13.64 -10.09 -16.12
CA LEU A 147 -12.69 -11.19 -16.31
C LEU A 147 -13.40 -12.53 -16.35
N SER A 148 -12.99 -13.42 -17.25
CA SER A 148 -13.38 -14.81 -17.16
C SER A 148 -12.82 -15.47 -15.89
N GLY A 149 -13.43 -16.55 -15.41
CA GLY A 149 -12.91 -17.26 -14.25
C GLY A 149 -11.48 -17.76 -14.44
N ALA A 150 -11.12 -18.15 -15.67
CA ALA A 150 -9.75 -18.54 -16.01
C ALA A 150 -8.77 -17.35 -15.83
N GLU A 151 -9.13 -16.14 -16.25
CA GLU A 151 -8.34 -14.92 -16.09
C GLU A 151 -8.24 -14.50 -14.64
N VAL A 152 -9.34 -14.61 -13.86
CA VAL A 152 -9.30 -14.37 -12.41
C VAL A 152 -8.27 -15.30 -11.75
N LEU A 153 -8.28 -16.59 -12.08
CA LEU A 153 -7.30 -17.53 -11.54
C LEU A 153 -5.86 -17.19 -11.94
N GLN A 154 -5.64 -16.68 -13.16
CA GLN A 154 -4.33 -16.19 -13.57
C GLN A 154 -3.91 -14.95 -12.75
N VAL A 155 -4.81 -14.00 -12.50
CA VAL A 155 -4.54 -12.82 -11.65
C VAL A 155 -4.19 -13.26 -10.22
N LEU A 156 -4.89 -14.23 -9.65
CA LEU A 156 -4.61 -14.76 -8.31
C LEU A 156 -3.27 -15.50 -8.23
N ALA A 157 -2.82 -16.09 -9.33
CA ALA A 157 -1.51 -16.76 -9.41
C ALA A 157 -0.36 -15.80 -9.73
N ALA A 158 -0.66 -14.61 -10.25
CA ALA A 158 0.33 -13.60 -10.59
C ALA A 158 0.77 -12.78 -9.37
N GLY A 159 1.83 -11.99 -9.55
CA GLY A 159 2.31 -11.04 -8.54
C GLY A 159 2.75 -11.71 -7.24
N GLN A 160 2.51 -11.01 -6.13
CA GLN A 160 2.97 -11.41 -4.79
C GLN A 160 1.79 -11.84 -3.90
N SER A 161 1.05 -12.87 -4.30
CA SER A 161 -0.07 -13.42 -3.53
C SER A 161 -1.07 -12.33 -3.13
N PRO A 162 -1.92 -11.85 -4.04
CA PRO A 162 -2.87 -10.78 -3.77
C PRO A 162 -3.85 -11.19 -2.66
N PHE A 163 -4.43 -10.21 -2.01
CA PHE A 163 -5.56 -10.44 -1.12
C PHE A 163 -6.86 -10.41 -1.94
N VAL A 164 -7.73 -11.36 -1.69
CA VAL A 164 -8.99 -11.50 -2.43
C VAL A 164 -10.15 -11.68 -1.47
N THR A 165 -11.28 -11.05 -1.79
CA THR A 165 -12.58 -11.36 -1.20
C THR A 165 -13.58 -11.75 -2.29
N GLY A 166 -14.70 -12.38 -1.88
CA GLY A 166 -15.68 -12.95 -2.80
C GLY A 166 -15.32 -14.36 -3.27
N LEU A 167 -14.10 -14.81 -2.98
CA LEU A 167 -13.64 -16.16 -3.25
C LEU A 167 -13.13 -16.84 -1.97
N ILE A 168 -13.33 -18.15 -1.87
CA ILE A 168 -12.84 -19.03 -0.80
C ILE A 168 -11.89 -20.04 -1.44
N ARG A 169 -10.65 -20.06 -0.97
CA ARG A 169 -9.66 -21.05 -1.41
C ARG A 169 -9.88 -22.37 -0.69
N THR A 170 -9.93 -23.45 -1.46
CA THR A 170 -9.84 -24.83 -0.97
C THR A 170 -8.43 -25.36 -1.23
N GLU A 171 -8.17 -26.64 -0.97
CA GLU A 171 -6.87 -27.27 -1.25
C GLU A 171 -6.47 -27.17 -2.73
N ASN A 172 -7.44 -27.37 -3.64
CA ASN A 172 -7.16 -27.46 -5.07
C ASN A 172 -7.89 -26.40 -5.92
N ASP A 173 -8.93 -25.75 -5.39
CA ASP A 173 -9.86 -24.94 -6.15
C ASP A 173 -10.21 -23.61 -5.46
N TRP A 174 -11.00 -22.80 -6.17
CA TRP A 174 -11.61 -21.59 -5.66
C TRP A 174 -13.13 -21.66 -5.77
N LEU A 175 -13.82 -21.34 -4.68
CA LEU A 175 -15.28 -21.28 -4.61
C LEU A 175 -15.73 -19.81 -4.55
N LEU A 176 -16.81 -19.49 -5.23
CA LEU A 176 -17.53 -18.22 -5.04
C LEU A 176 -18.11 -18.18 -3.62
N ALA A 177 -17.72 -17.21 -2.81
CA ALA A 177 -18.13 -17.11 -1.41
C ALA A 177 -19.65 -17.00 -1.25
N LYS A 178 -20.32 -16.30 -2.18
CA LYS A 178 -21.78 -16.08 -2.16
C LYS A 178 -22.59 -17.36 -2.41
N THR A 179 -22.08 -18.29 -3.20
CA THR A 179 -22.85 -19.47 -3.68
C THR A 179 -22.26 -20.80 -3.25
N GLY A 180 -21.01 -20.86 -2.80
CA GLY A 180 -20.25 -22.07 -2.53
C GLY A 180 -19.93 -22.91 -3.78
N ARG A 181 -20.21 -22.40 -4.99
CA ARG A 181 -19.90 -23.10 -6.25
C ARG A 181 -18.47 -22.82 -6.69
N LEU A 182 -17.88 -23.75 -7.40
CA LEU A 182 -16.60 -23.54 -8.07
C LEU A 182 -16.67 -22.32 -8.99
N ILE A 183 -15.58 -21.58 -9.06
CA ILE A 183 -15.42 -20.54 -10.09
C ILE A 183 -15.44 -21.23 -11.46
N ASP A 184 -16.27 -20.76 -12.36
CA ASP A 184 -16.41 -21.31 -13.70
C ASP A 184 -15.43 -20.58 -14.63
N ALA A 185 -14.52 -21.31 -15.24
CA ALA A 185 -13.46 -20.77 -16.08
C ALA A 185 -13.98 -19.94 -17.27
N ASP A 186 -15.14 -20.32 -17.81
CA ASP A 186 -15.71 -19.70 -19.00
C ASP A 186 -16.73 -18.58 -18.67
N GLN A 187 -17.16 -18.47 -17.42
CA GLN A 187 -18.06 -17.40 -16.97
C GLN A 187 -17.30 -16.10 -16.73
N THR A 188 -17.86 -14.98 -17.16
CA THR A 188 -17.34 -13.64 -16.86
C THR A 188 -17.81 -13.16 -15.50
N TYR A 189 -16.89 -12.58 -14.74
CA TYR A 189 -17.10 -12.00 -13.43
C TYR A 189 -16.66 -10.54 -13.41
N ARG A 190 -17.49 -9.70 -12.80
CA ARG A 190 -17.10 -8.31 -12.50
C ARG A 190 -16.23 -8.30 -11.26
N VAL A 191 -15.01 -7.80 -11.41
CA VAL A 191 -13.95 -7.82 -10.39
C VAL A 191 -13.51 -6.38 -10.08
N LEU A 192 -13.38 -6.05 -8.81
CA LEU A 192 -12.83 -4.76 -8.38
C LEU A 192 -11.34 -4.91 -8.04
N ILE A 193 -10.53 -4.01 -8.57
CA ILE A 193 -9.09 -3.95 -8.33
C ILE A 193 -8.66 -2.50 -8.15
N ASN A 194 -7.45 -2.23 -7.65
CA ASN A 194 -6.92 -0.88 -7.66
C ASN A 194 -6.27 -0.51 -9.01
N SER A 195 -6.18 0.80 -9.31
CA SER A 195 -5.61 1.32 -10.57
C SER A 195 -4.16 0.88 -10.78
N PHE A 196 -3.35 0.77 -9.71
CA PHE A 196 -1.97 0.30 -9.80
C PHE A 196 -1.86 -1.14 -10.34
N MET A 197 -2.79 -2.03 -9.94
CA MET A 197 -2.84 -3.40 -10.49
C MET A 197 -3.31 -3.38 -11.96
N TYR A 198 -4.30 -2.54 -12.29
CA TYR A 198 -4.78 -2.40 -13.66
C TYR A 198 -3.68 -1.91 -14.61
N GLU A 199 -2.83 -1.00 -14.14
CA GLU A 199 -1.67 -0.47 -14.87
C GLU A 199 -0.48 -1.44 -14.94
N GLY A 200 -0.60 -2.65 -14.42
CA GLY A 200 0.42 -3.70 -14.47
C GLY A 200 1.39 -3.69 -13.30
N GLY A 201 1.18 -2.84 -12.29
CA GLY A 201 2.01 -2.79 -11.09
C GLY A 201 2.07 -4.13 -10.34
N ALA A 202 3.17 -4.41 -9.66
CA ALA A 202 3.43 -5.65 -8.90
C ALA A 202 3.32 -6.95 -9.71
N GLY A 203 3.49 -6.90 -11.05
CA GLY A 203 3.46 -8.07 -11.92
C GLY A 203 2.06 -8.47 -12.41
N TYR A 204 1.10 -7.53 -12.37
CA TYR A 204 -0.26 -7.73 -12.87
C TYR A 204 -0.48 -7.27 -14.32
N ASP A 205 0.57 -7.27 -15.15
CA ASP A 205 0.58 -6.80 -16.56
C ASP A 205 -0.49 -7.43 -17.47
N ALA A 206 -1.09 -8.53 -17.06
CA ALA A 206 -2.09 -9.24 -17.84
C ALA A 206 -3.49 -8.60 -17.74
N ILE A 207 -3.81 -7.90 -16.65
CA ILE A 207 -5.19 -7.45 -16.38
C ILE A 207 -5.72 -6.52 -17.49
N ALA A 208 -4.98 -5.48 -17.85
CA ALA A 208 -5.38 -4.56 -18.92
C ALA A 208 -5.38 -5.22 -20.31
N LYS A 209 -4.76 -6.39 -20.47
CA LYS A 209 -4.83 -7.18 -21.71
C LYS A 209 -6.09 -8.05 -21.75
N PHE A 210 -6.56 -8.52 -20.59
CA PHE A 210 -7.80 -9.28 -20.46
C PHE A 210 -9.02 -8.37 -20.66
N ASP A 211 -9.01 -7.20 -20.02
CA ASP A 211 -10.04 -6.18 -20.19
C ASP A 211 -9.39 -4.79 -20.42
N SER A 212 -9.22 -4.43 -21.70
CA SER A 212 -8.67 -3.13 -22.09
C SER A 212 -9.67 -1.97 -21.95
N ALA A 213 -10.93 -2.28 -21.65
CA ALA A 213 -12.02 -1.33 -21.42
C ALA A 213 -12.41 -1.24 -19.93
N GLY A 214 -11.54 -1.70 -19.03
CA GLY A 214 -11.74 -1.61 -17.60
C GLY A 214 -12.20 -0.24 -17.17
N PHE A 215 -13.24 -0.18 -16.35
CA PHE A 215 -13.91 1.04 -15.94
C PHE A 215 -13.28 1.61 -14.67
N ASP A 216 -12.66 2.80 -14.77
CA ASP A 216 -12.26 3.56 -13.59
C ASP A 216 -13.52 4.12 -12.91
N THR A 217 -13.76 3.72 -11.67
CA THR A 217 -14.90 4.21 -10.89
C THR A 217 -14.70 5.65 -10.41
N GLU A 218 -13.50 6.22 -10.55
CA GLU A 218 -13.07 7.49 -9.98
C GLU A 218 -13.16 7.55 -8.44
N ILE A 219 -13.52 6.43 -7.79
CA ILE A 219 -13.58 6.32 -6.35
C ILE A 219 -12.18 6.03 -5.83
N HIS A 220 -11.67 6.89 -4.95
CA HIS A 220 -10.39 6.66 -4.29
C HIS A 220 -10.44 5.36 -3.47
N TYR A 221 -9.44 4.49 -3.62
CA TYR A 221 -9.46 3.12 -3.09
C TYR A 221 -9.55 3.01 -1.55
N ARG A 222 -9.26 4.09 -0.80
CA ARG A 222 -9.45 4.17 0.66
C ARG A 222 -10.86 4.63 1.06
N GLN A 223 -11.61 5.29 0.17
CA GLN A 223 -12.91 5.87 0.52
C GLN A 223 -13.91 4.83 1.04
N PRO A 224 -14.07 3.64 0.40
CA PRO A 224 -15.00 2.64 0.91
C PRO A 224 -14.67 2.14 2.31
N LEU A 225 -13.39 2.09 2.69
CA LEU A 225 -12.99 1.74 4.05
C LEU A 225 -13.37 2.86 5.05
N VAL A 226 -13.21 4.12 4.66
CA VAL A 226 -13.64 5.28 5.48
C VAL A 226 -15.15 5.20 5.73
N ASP A 227 -15.94 5.03 4.67
CA ASP A 227 -17.40 4.94 4.75
C ASP A 227 -17.82 3.74 5.62
N TRP A 228 -17.19 2.58 5.40
CA TRP A 228 -17.45 1.39 6.19
C TRP A 228 -17.13 1.58 7.68
N LEU A 229 -16.01 2.25 8.03
CA LEU A 229 -15.67 2.53 9.44
C LEU A 229 -16.71 3.43 10.12
N LEU A 230 -17.19 4.46 9.42
CA LEU A 230 -18.23 5.35 9.92
C LEU A 230 -19.55 4.60 10.16
N ASP A 231 -19.91 3.66 9.28
CA ASP A 231 -21.13 2.86 9.39
C ASP A 231 -21.09 1.84 10.55
N GLN A 232 -19.90 1.51 11.10
CA GLN A 232 -19.80 0.56 12.21
C GLN A 232 -20.31 1.12 13.55
N ASP A 233 -20.52 2.44 13.66
CA ASP A 233 -20.96 3.10 14.91
C ASP A 233 -20.14 2.64 16.12
N SER A 234 -18.82 2.57 15.95
CA SER A 234 -17.89 2.14 16.98
C SER A 234 -17.54 3.28 17.94
N SER A 235 -17.23 2.95 19.18
CA SER A 235 -16.90 3.92 20.22
C SER A 235 -15.87 3.32 21.20
N ALA A 236 -15.35 4.14 22.11
CA ALA A 236 -14.43 3.68 23.17
C ALA A 236 -15.06 2.55 24.03
N ASN A 237 -16.39 2.55 24.20
CA ASN A 237 -17.09 1.52 24.97
C ASN A 237 -17.58 0.34 24.11
N LYS A 238 -17.58 0.51 22.79
CA LYS A 238 -17.97 -0.49 21.79
C LYS A 238 -16.98 -0.47 20.63
N PRO A 239 -15.72 -0.83 20.88
CA PRO A 239 -14.71 -0.78 19.83
C PRO A 239 -14.94 -1.87 18.78
N LEU A 240 -14.57 -1.56 17.54
CA LEU A 240 -14.62 -2.48 16.42
C LEU A 240 -13.59 -3.59 16.59
N THR A 241 -14.01 -4.82 16.29
CA THR A 241 -13.12 -5.97 16.09
C THR A 241 -13.28 -6.46 14.67
N LEU A 242 -12.22 -6.45 13.88
CA LEU A 242 -12.24 -6.97 12.51
C LEU A 242 -12.47 -8.49 12.51
N PRO A 243 -13.31 -9.02 11.61
CA PRO A 243 -13.69 -10.43 11.54
C PRO A 243 -12.54 -11.37 11.11
#